data_b561fd4ac6d5c133848d52ad5f126d01
#
_entry.id   b561fd4ac6d5c133848d52ad5f126d01
#
_cell.length_a   1.000
_cell.length_b   1.000
_cell.length_c   1.000
_cell.angle_alpha   90.00
_cell.angle_beta   90.00
_cell.angle_gamma   90.00
#
_symmetry.space_group_name_H-M   'P 1'
#
loop_
_entity.id
_entity.type
_entity.pdbx_description
1 polymer ?
#
loop_
_entity_poly.entity_id
_entity_poly.type
_entity_poly.pdbx_seq_one_letter_code
_entity_poly.pdbx_strand_id
1 'polypeptide(L)'
;MSKYQKPIFYIILMLALSSLSIPVGFSQTAKDKDHKKNSTSLEIISDRMRSENGGQKIIFSGNVAVTKEEMSITSDILEVYNTPDKKQIQEIVAIGNVKISRGNKKAKGDRAVYLEHIQKIILTGNPKAVAWEADDIIEGREMIFLMDKDRFVVNERVRAKLFPKKK
;
A
#
# COMPACT_ATOMS: atom_id res chain seq x y z
N MET A 1 30.37 1.34 -18.93
CA MET A 1 28.92 1.16 -18.82
C MET A 1 28.56 1.22 -17.35
N SER A 2 28.11 2.38 -16.88
CA SER A 2 27.81 2.67 -15.46
C SER A 2 26.45 2.11 -15.13
N LYS A 3 26.38 1.06 -14.29
CA LYS A 3 25.13 0.61 -13.68
C LYS A 3 24.79 1.61 -12.56
N TYR A 4 23.84 2.47 -12.82
CA TYR A 4 23.24 3.37 -11.84
C TYR A 4 22.70 2.55 -10.67
N GLN A 5 23.36 2.68 -9.53
CA GLN A 5 22.96 2.13 -8.25
C GLN A 5 21.89 3.07 -7.68
N LYS A 6 20.64 2.63 -7.71
CA LYS A 6 19.51 3.43 -7.20
C LYS A 6 19.57 3.49 -5.68
N PRO A 7 19.53 4.68 -5.06
CA PRO A 7 19.63 4.83 -3.60
C PRO A 7 18.35 4.33 -2.90
N ILE A 8 18.47 4.10 -1.59
CA ILE A 8 17.47 3.63 -0.60
C ILE A 8 16.09 4.26 -0.74
N PHE A 9 15.95 5.40 -1.43
CA PHE A 9 14.68 6.08 -1.73
C PHE A 9 13.67 5.23 -2.53
N TYR A 10 14.07 4.06 -3.06
CA TYR A 10 13.19 3.13 -3.76
C TYR A 10 12.44 2.14 -2.85
N ILE A 11 12.58 2.27 -1.55
CA ILE A 11 12.18 1.24 -0.58
C ILE A 11 10.67 0.97 -0.55
N ILE A 12 9.80 1.91 -0.91
CA ILE A 12 8.35 1.72 -0.76
C ILE A 12 7.58 2.09 -2.04
N LEU A 13 8.28 2.24 -3.15
CA LEU A 13 7.69 2.76 -4.35
C LEU A 13 7.15 1.66 -5.25
N MET A 14 6.05 1.09 -4.95
CA MET A 14 5.11 0.47 -5.90
C MET A 14 3.92 -0.16 -5.18
N LEU A 15 3.17 0.67 -4.49
CA LEU A 15 1.77 0.42 -4.22
C LEU A 15 0.95 1.02 -5.38
N ALA A 16 1.29 0.65 -6.61
CA ALA A 16 0.45 1.00 -7.73
C ALA A 16 -0.80 0.10 -7.71
N LEU A 17 -1.85 0.57 -7.05
CA LEU A 17 -3.19 0.19 -7.47
C LEU A 17 -3.39 0.84 -8.84
N SER A 18 -3.09 0.09 -9.90
CA SER A 18 -3.48 0.49 -11.25
C SER A 18 -4.99 0.68 -11.27
N SER A 19 -5.42 1.90 -11.57
CA SER A 19 -6.82 2.27 -11.80
C SER A 19 -7.48 1.26 -12.75
N LEU A 20 -8.47 0.52 -12.25
CA LEU A 20 -9.41 -0.23 -13.09
C LEU A 20 -10.36 0.78 -13.75
N SER A 21 -9.97 1.33 -14.88
CA SER A 21 -10.93 1.91 -15.80
C SER A 21 -11.63 0.77 -16.54
N ILE A 22 -12.89 0.53 -16.23
CA ILE A 22 -13.75 -0.40 -16.98
C ILE A 22 -14.33 0.39 -18.16
N PRO A 23 -13.95 0.11 -19.41
CA PRO A 23 -14.71 0.64 -20.54
C PRO A 23 -15.97 -0.21 -20.73
N VAL A 24 -17.13 0.38 -20.56
CA VAL A 24 -18.40 -0.16 -21.08
C VAL A 24 -18.40 0.11 -22.58
N GLY A 25 -18.22 -0.92 -23.37
CA GLY A 25 -18.26 -0.85 -24.82
C GLY A 25 -18.87 -2.12 -25.40
N PHE A 26 -19.95 -1.96 -26.14
CA PHE A 26 -20.76 -2.95 -26.86
C PHE A 26 -19.97 -3.78 -27.87
N SER A 27 -20.33 -5.07 -27.93
CA SER A 27 -20.24 -6.10 -28.97
C SER A 27 -19.65 -5.72 -30.33
N GLN A 28 -18.65 -6.50 -30.81
CA GLN A 28 -18.73 -7.28 -32.04
C GLN A 28 -17.61 -8.31 -32.14
N THR A 29 -17.99 -9.48 -32.62
CA THR A 29 -17.24 -10.69 -32.95
C THR A 29 -15.97 -10.48 -33.77
N ALA A 30 -14.83 -11.06 -33.37
CA ALA A 30 -14.04 -12.03 -34.15
C ALA A 30 -12.63 -12.26 -33.56
N LYS A 31 -12.34 -13.55 -33.38
CA LYS A 31 -11.02 -14.24 -33.36
C LYS A 31 -10.04 -13.98 -32.22
N ASP A 32 -9.90 -15.08 -31.48
CA ASP A 32 -8.80 -15.50 -30.60
C ASP A 32 -7.46 -14.83 -30.87
N LYS A 33 -7.02 -14.08 -29.87
CA LYS A 33 -5.63 -14.14 -29.39
C LYS A 33 -5.69 -13.97 -27.87
N ASP A 34 -5.36 -15.03 -27.16
CA ASP A 34 -5.14 -15.07 -25.71
C ASP A 34 -4.20 -13.96 -25.26
N HIS A 35 -4.72 -12.81 -24.95
CA HIS A 35 -4.11 -11.89 -24.00
C HIS A 35 -4.73 -12.18 -22.64
N LYS A 36 -4.15 -13.16 -21.94
CA LYS A 36 -4.37 -13.39 -20.53
C LYS A 36 -3.97 -12.10 -19.80
N LYS A 37 -4.96 -11.21 -19.66
CA LYS A 37 -4.86 -10.02 -18.82
C LYS A 37 -4.74 -10.57 -17.40
N ASN A 38 -3.52 -10.62 -16.86
CA ASN A 38 -3.27 -10.97 -15.47
C ASN A 38 -3.96 -9.89 -14.61
N SER A 39 -5.24 -10.09 -14.34
CA SER A 39 -5.93 -9.34 -13.31
C SER A 39 -5.40 -9.86 -11.97
N THR A 40 -4.46 -9.14 -11.39
CA THR A 40 -3.95 -9.46 -10.07
C THR A 40 -5.08 -9.32 -9.07
N SER A 41 -5.46 -10.42 -8.43
CA SER A 41 -6.50 -10.41 -7.41
C SER A 41 -6.00 -9.70 -6.15
N LEU A 42 -6.86 -8.87 -5.56
CA LEU A 42 -6.71 -8.38 -4.20
C LEU A 42 -7.47 -9.36 -3.29
N GLU A 43 -6.78 -9.96 -2.33
CA GLU A 43 -7.37 -10.83 -1.33
C GLU A 43 -7.35 -10.14 0.04
N ILE A 44 -8.49 -10.16 0.75
CA ILE A 44 -8.60 -9.66 2.12
C ILE A 44 -9.17 -10.78 2.98
N ILE A 45 -8.45 -11.14 4.04
CA ILE A 45 -8.86 -12.11 5.05
C ILE A 45 -9.06 -11.36 6.37
N SER A 46 -10.12 -11.67 7.10
CA SER A 46 -10.39 -11.12 8.44
C SER A 46 -11.38 -12.01 9.19
N ASP A 47 -11.48 -11.83 10.50
CA ASP A 47 -12.47 -12.56 11.31
C ASP A 47 -13.90 -12.03 11.07
N ARG A 48 -14.04 -10.74 10.74
CA ARG A 48 -15.33 -10.09 10.55
C ARG A 48 -15.25 -9.02 9.44
N MET A 49 -16.36 -8.87 8.74
CA MET A 49 -16.58 -7.78 7.81
C MET A 49 -17.93 -7.13 8.08
N ARG A 50 -17.99 -5.79 8.05
CA ARG A 50 -19.19 -4.99 8.20
C ARG A 50 -19.25 -3.93 7.13
N SER A 51 -20.42 -3.75 6.53
CA SER A 51 -20.68 -2.67 5.57
C SER A 51 -21.61 -1.65 6.21
N GLU A 52 -21.26 -0.38 6.12
CA GLU A 52 -22.01 0.76 6.66
C GLU A 52 -22.35 1.76 5.56
N ASN A 53 -23.38 2.59 5.83
CA ASN A 53 -23.83 3.65 4.93
C ASN A 53 -24.10 3.14 3.51
N GLY A 54 -24.74 1.97 3.42
CA GLY A 54 -25.08 1.35 2.15
C GLY A 54 -23.85 0.97 1.30
N GLY A 55 -22.70 0.69 1.90
CA GLY A 55 -21.47 0.31 1.21
C GLY A 55 -20.47 1.45 0.99
N GLN A 56 -20.74 2.64 1.52
CA GLN A 56 -19.73 3.73 1.48
C GLN A 56 -18.56 3.47 2.42
N LYS A 57 -18.78 2.75 3.53
CA LYS A 57 -17.73 2.32 4.44
C LYS A 57 -17.79 0.81 4.63
N ILE A 58 -16.66 0.14 4.41
CA ILE A 58 -16.50 -1.30 4.67
C ILE A 58 -15.41 -1.44 5.72
N ILE A 59 -15.68 -2.24 6.77
CA ILE A 59 -14.77 -2.45 7.88
C ILE A 59 -14.47 -3.94 7.98
N PHE A 60 -13.20 -4.29 7.90
CA PHE A 60 -12.67 -5.61 8.21
C PHE A 60 -12.02 -5.54 9.59
N SER A 61 -12.23 -6.53 10.44
CA SER A 61 -11.71 -6.53 11.80
C SER A 61 -11.33 -7.93 12.29
N GLY A 62 -10.28 -7.98 13.09
CA GLY A 62 -9.69 -9.19 13.63
C GLY A 62 -8.78 -9.89 12.60
N ASN A 63 -7.51 -10.01 12.93
CA ASN A 63 -6.50 -10.72 12.12
C ASN A 63 -6.53 -10.33 10.63
N VAL A 64 -6.65 -9.03 10.33
CA VAL A 64 -6.77 -8.58 8.95
C VAL A 64 -5.46 -8.82 8.20
N ALA A 65 -5.57 -9.50 7.06
CA ALA A 65 -4.48 -9.70 6.11
C ALA A 65 -4.95 -9.34 4.70
N VAL A 66 -4.21 -8.47 4.04
CA VAL A 66 -4.42 -8.05 2.66
C VAL A 66 -3.24 -8.53 1.84
N THR A 67 -3.50 -9.19 0.74
CA THR A 67 -2.46 -9.68 -0.18
C THR A 67 -2.76 -9.23 -1.61
N LYS A 68 -1.76 -8.65 -2.24
CA LYS A 68 -1.79 -8.30 -3.66
C LYS A 68 -0.39 -8.50 -4.25
N GLU A 69 -0.24 -9.47 -5.15
CA GLU A 69 1.08 -9.84 -5.70
C GLU A 69 2.09 -10.18 -4.59
N GLU A 70 3.23 -9.48 -4.57
CA GLU A 70 4.27 -9.65 -3.56
C GLU A 70 4.05 -8.77 -2.32
N MET A 71 2.96 -8.01 -2.29
CA MET A 71 2.66 -7.12 -1.18
C MET A 71 1.73 -7.78 -0.19
N SER A 72 2.05 -7.64 1.08
CA SER A 72 1.18 -8.04 2.19
C SER A 72 1.06 -6.89 3.20
N ILE A 73 -0.16 -6.68 3.69
CA ILE A 73 -0.45 -5.74 4.77
C ILE A 73 -1.22 -6.50 5.85
N THR A 74 -0.81 -6.37 7.10
CA THR A 74 -1.59 -6.89 8.24
C THR A 74 -1.92 -5.76 9.19
N SER A 75 -3.09 -5.85 9.84
CA SER A 75 -3.57 -4.90 10.85
C SER A 75 -4.65 -5.54 11.72
N ASP A 76 -5.04 -4.87 12.79
CA ASP A 76 -6.17 -5.31 13.60
C ASP A 76 -7.51 -4.93 12.94
N ILE A 77 -7.54 -3.78 12.28
CA ILE A 77 -8.70 -3.24 11.57
C ILE A 77 -8.27 -2.67 10.22
N LEU A 78 -9.09 -2.85 9.20
CA LEU A 78 -8.99 -2.19 7.91
C LEU A 78 -10.32 -1.54 7.57
N GLU A 79 -10.31 -0.25 7.35
CA GLU A 79 -11.47 0.52 6.90
C GLU A 79 -11.27 0.95 5.44
N VAL A 80 -12.25 0.70 4.61
CA VAL A 80 -12.27 1.12 3.20
C VAL A 80 -13.40 2.12 3.02
N TYR A 81 -13.07 3.31 2.57
CA TYR A 81 -14.02 4.38 2.28
C TYR A 81 -14.17 4.52 0.77
N ASN A 82 -15.38 4.37 0.29
CA ASN A 82 -15.74 4.52 -1.10
C ASN A 82 -16.30 5.91 -1.38
N THR A 83 -16.21 6.36 -2.63
CA THR A 83 -16.93 7.54 -3.11
C THR A 83 -18.44 7.40 -2.90
N PRO A 84 -19.21 8.51 -2.83
CA PRO A 84 -20.66 8.44 -2.63
C PRO A 84 -21.39 7.56 -3.66
N ASP A 85 -20.92 7.50 -4.89
CA ASP A 85 -21.44 6.63 -5.96
C ASP A 85 -20.94 5.17 -5.84
N LYS A 86 -20.06 4.87 -4.87
CA LYS A 86 -19.46 3.55 -4.58
C LYS A 86 -18.68 2.92 -5.73
N LYS A 87 -18.27 3.71 -6.70
CA LYS A 87 -17.53 3.21 -7.88
C LYS A 87 -16.02 3.20 -7.67
N GLN A 88 -15.52 4.00 -6.71
CA GLN A 88 -14.10 4.14 -6.47
C GLN A 88 -13.79 4.14 -4.97
N ILE A 89 -12.62 3.64 -4.63
CA ILE A 89 -12.05 3.79 -3.29
C ILE A 89 -11.52 5.21 -3.17
N GLN A 90 -11.87 5.89 -2.08
CA GLN A 90 -11.38 7.22 -1.74
C GLN A 90 -10.21 7.16 -0.77
N GLU A 91 -10.36 6.32 0.26
CA GLU A 91 -9.39 6.18 1.35
C GLU A 91 -9.39 4.74 1.88
N ILE A 92 -8.21 4.26 2.30
CA ILE A 92 -8.06 3.01 3.04
C ILE A 92 -7.28 3.32 4.31
N VAL A 93 -7.77 2.83 5.45
CA VAL A 93 -7.15 3.04 6.76
C VAL A 93 -6.90 1.69 7.41
N ALA A 94 -5.63 1.36 7.64
CA ALA A 94 -5.21 0.24 8.47
C ALA A 94 -4.88 0.74 9.88
N ILE A 95 -5.41 0.07 10.91
CA ILE A 95 -5.32 0.49 12.31
C ILE A 95 -4.89 -0.69 13.18
N GLY A 96 -3.95 -0.45 14.06
CA GLY A 96 -3.45 -1.39 15.05
C GLY A 96 -2.47 -2.41 14.45
N ASN A 97 -1.30 -2.52 15.03
CA ASN A 97 -0.26 -3.50 14.66
C ASN A 97 0.05 -3.56 13.16
N VAL A 98 0.01 -2.41 12.50
CA VAL A 98 0.19 -2.34 11.05
C VAL A 98 1.58 -2.83 10.65
N LYS A 99 1.62 -3.81 9.75
CA LYS A 99 2.84 -4.28 9.10
C LYS A 99 2.62 -4.32 7.61
N ILE A 100 3.58 -3.80 6.87
CA ILE A 100 3.59 -3.77 5.41
C ILE A 100 4.85 -4.49 4.95
N SER A 101 4.74 -5.38 3.99
CA SER A 101 5.89 -6.04 3.38
C SER A 101 5.74 -6.15 1.87
N ARG A 102 6.87 -6.04 1.16
CA ARG A 102 6.98 -6.27 -0.27
C ARG A 102 8.40 -6.76 -0.59
N GLY A 103 8.52 -8.03 -0.88
CA GLY A 103 9.83 -8.66 -1.04
C GLY A 103 10.68 -8.48 0.23
N ASN A 104 11.86 -7.90 0.10
CA ASN A 104 12.79 -7.62 1.22
C ASN A 104 12.50 -6.31 1.98
N LYS A 105 11.49 -5.54 1.53
CA LYS A 105 11.12 -4.24 2.11
C LYS A 105 9.99 -4.43 3.10
N LYS A 106 10.13 -3.83 4.27
CA LYS A 106 9.14 -3.94 5.34
C LYS A 106 8.96 -2.61 6.04
N ALA A 107 7.76 -2.38 6.56
CA ALA A 107 7.48 -1.25 7.43
C ALA A 107 6.49 -1.67 8.51
N LYS A 108 6.53 -1.00 9.66
CA LYS A 108 5.57 -1.18 10.75
C LYS A 108 5.22 0.15 11.40
N GLY A 109 4.00 0.22 11.91
CA GLY A 109 3.47 1.36 12.64
C GLY A 109 2.16 1.01 13.30
N ASP A 110 1.47 2.01 13.81
CA ASP A 110 0.16 1.82 14.47
C ASP A 110 -1.01 2.14 13.55
N ARG A 111 -0.80 3.00 12.56
CA ARG A 111 -1.82 3.41 11.62
C ARG A 111 -1.21 3.70 10.26
N ALA A 112 -1.85 3.20 9.19
CA ALA A 112 -1.54 3.59 7.82
C ALA A 112 -2.79 4.13 7.14
N VAL A 113 -2.63 5.23 6.39
CA VAL A 113 -3.69 5.84 5.58
C VAL A 113 -3.24 5.93 4.15
N TYR A 114 -4.04 5.40 3.25
CA TYR A 114 -3.87 5.57 1.81
C TYR A 114 -4.95 6.49 1.27
N LEU A 115 -4.53 7.56 0.59
CA LEU A 115 -5.40 8.53 -0.08
C LEU A 115 -5.28 8.35 -1.59
N GLU A 116 -6.32 7.78 -2.21
CA GLU A 116 -6.31 7.40 -3.63
C GLU A 116 -6.10 8.60 -4.55
N HIS A 117 -6.83 9.70 -4.32
CA HIS A 117 -6.85 10.85 -5.24
C HIS A 117 -5.52 11.60 -5.36
N ILE A 118 -4.62 11.45 -4.39
CA ILE A 118 -3.27 12.05 -4.40
C ILE A 118 -2.18 10.99 -4.32
N GLN A 119 -2.52 9.72 -4.44
CA GLN A 119 -1.59 8.59 -4.41
C GLN A 119 -0.60 8.69 -3.25
N LYS A 120 -1.13 8.95 -2.03
CA LYS A 120 -0.34 9.22 -0.83
C LYS A 120 -0.58 8.15 0.22
N ILE A 121 0.51 7.61 0.78
CA ILE A 121 0.47 6.76 1.97
C ILE A 121 1.10 7.52 3.13
N ILE A 122 0.44 7.47 4.30
CA ILE A 122 0.94 8.01 5.56
C ILE A 122 0.98 6.84 6.55
N LEU A 123 2.16 6.50 7.04
CA LEU A 123 2.36 5.51 8.10
C LEU A 123 2.79 6.24 9.38
N THR A 124 2.08 6.04 10.46
CA THR A 124 2.38 6.63 11.77
C THR A 124 2.60 5.56 12.82
N GLY A 125 3.44 5.87 13.82
CA GLY A 125 3.71 4.99 14.94
C GLY A 125 3.97 5.74 16.25
N ASN A 126 3.55 5.14 17.36
CA ASN A 126 3.81 5.65 18.70
C ASN A 126 4.58 4.57 19.50
N PRO A 127 5.84 4.81 19.91
CA PRO A 127 6.57 6.07 19.77
C PRO A 127 7.12 6.36 18.37
N LYS A 128 7.13 5.37 17.46
CA LYS A 128 7.70 5.52 16.11
C LYS A 128 7.16 4.48 15.13
N ALA A 129 7.13 4.84 13.85
CA ALA A 129 7.08 3.93 12.72
C ALA A 129 8.52 3.55 12.33
N VAL A 130 8.69 2.36 11.76
CA VAL A 130 9.99 1.84 11.32
C VAL A 130 9.85 1.26 9.93
N ALA A 131 10.79 1.59 9.05
CA ALA A 131 10.95 0.96 7.75
C ALA A 131 12.35 0.36 7.62
N TRP A 132 12.46 -0.79 6.95
CA TRP A 132 13.75 -1.42 6.70
C TRP A 132 13.79 -2.17 5.38
N GLU A 133 14.99 -2.22 4.82
CA GLU A 133 15.35 -3.02 3.66
C GLU A 133 16.74 -3.65 3.90
N ALA A 134 16.81 -4.97 3.91
CA ALA A 134 17.98 -5.70 4.36
C ALA A 134 18.43 -5.20 5.76
N ASP A 135 19.64 -4.64 5.87
CA ASP A 135 20.20 -4.14 7.12
C ASP A 135 19.91 -2.65 7.36
N ASP A 136 19.41 -1.93 6.35
CA ASP A 136 19.10 -0.50 6.45
C ASP A 136 17.81 -0.28 7.22
N ILE A 137 17.81 0.68 8.16
CA ILE A 137 16.68 1.00 9.03
C ILE A 137 16.46 2.51 9.03
N ILE A 138 15.20 2.92 8.87
CA ILE A 138 14.75 4.30 9.03
C ILE A 138 13.61 4.32 10.04
N GLU A 139 13.66 5.24 10.98
CA GLU A 139 12.70 5.42 12.05
C GLU A 139 12.22 6.88 12.09
N GLY A 140 10.96 7.09 12.43
CA GLY A 140 10.34 8.38 12.66
C GLY A 140 8.90 8.20 13.14
N ARG A 141 8.24 9.25 13.63
CA ARG A 141 6.84 9.11 14.05
C ARG A 141 5.87 9.05 12.88
N GLU A 142 6.23 9.70 11.78
CA GLU A 142 5.45 9.73 10.56
C GLU A 142 6.33 9.47 9.34
N MET A 143 5.85 8.64 8.45
CA MET A 143 6.45 8.34 7.14
C MET A 143 5.42 8.61 6.06
N ILE A 144 5.78 9.44 5.08
CA ILE A 144 4.90 9.86 3.98
C ILE A 144 5.50 9.40 2.66
N PHE A 145 4.69 8.71 1.87
CA PHE A 145 4.99 8.32 0.51
C PHE A 145 4.08 9.07 -0.45
N LEU A 146 4.65 9.80 -1.38
CA LEU A 146 3.98 10.41 -2.51
C LEU A 146 4.34 9.59 -3.75
N MET A 147 3.45 8.67 -4.14
CA MET A 147 3.75 7.69 -5.19
C MET A 147 3.87 8.32 -6.57
N ASP A 148 3.07 9.34 -6.87
CA ASP A 148 3.10 10.10 -8.11
C ASP A 148 4.40 10.91 -8.30
N LYS A 149 5.08 11.26 -7.18
CA LYS A 149 6.28 12.10 -7.15
C LYS A 149 7.55 11.34 -6.81
N ASP A 150 7.46 10.02 -6.63
CA ASP A 150 8.58 9.20 -6.16
C ASP A 150 9.28 9.81 -4.93
N ARG A 151 8.49 10.32 -3.98
CA ARG A 151 8.99 11.05 -2.84
C ARG A 151 8.66 10.37 -1.53
N PHE A 152 9.69 10.16 -0.71
CA PHE A 152 9.57 9.67 0.66
C PHE A 152 10.02 10.73 1.65
N VAL A 153 9.23 10.95 2.69
CA VAL A 153 9.52 11.92 3.75
C VAL A 153 9.33 11.21 5.09
N VAL A 154 10.25 11.44 6.01
CA VAL A 154 10.15 10.96 7.39
C VAL A 154 10.18 12.17 8.31
N ASN A 155 9.22 12.25 9.21
CA ASN A 155 9.05 13.35 10.14
C ASN A 155 9.16 12.89 11.59
N GLU A 156 9.52 13.80 12.45
CA GLU A 156 9.57 13.68 13.89
C GLU A 156 10.49 12.57 14.41
N ARG A 157 11.58 12.99 15.07
CA ARG A 157 12.58 12.10 15.71
C ARG A 157 13.18 11.10 14.74
N VAL A 158 13.58 11.58 13.57
CA VAL A 158 14.14 10.76 12.50
C VAL A 158 15.48 10.16 12.92
N ARG A 159 15.62 8.85 12.71
CA ARG A 159 16.87 8.12 12.82
C ARG A 159 17.04 7.23 11.59
N ALA A 160 18.20 7.31 10.96
CA ALA A 160 18.55 6.42 9.87
C ALA A 160 19.85 5.68 10.21
N LYS A 161 19.85 4.36 10.03
CA LYS A 161 21.04 3.51 10.11
C LYS A 161 21.20 2.84 8.75
N LEU A 162 22.25 3.21 8.06
CA LEU A 162 22.51 2.80 6.68
C LEU A 162 23.82 2.03 6.62
N PHE A 163 23.84 0.93 5.91
CA PHE A 163 25.02 0.10 5.73
C PHE A 163 25.54 0.20 4.31
N PRO A 164 26.81 0.64 4.10
CA PRO A 164 27.41 0.65 2.78
C PRO A 164 27.42 -0.77 2.20
N LYS A 165 26.86 -0.95 1.01
CA LYS A 165 27.00 -2.22 0.30
C LYS A 165 28.46 -2.39 -0.09
N LYS A 166 29.12 -3.44 0.42
CA LYS A 166 30.46 -3.83 -0.05
C LYS A 166 30.37 -4.13 -1.55
N LYS A 167 31.27 -3.49 -2.31
CA LYS A 167 31.45 -3.78 -3.73
C LYS A 167 31.97 -5.19 -3.92
#